data_8b395b4846a60b6be45d8c7b06619170
#
_entry.id   8b395b4846a60b6be45d8c7b06619170
#
_cell.length_a   1.000
_cell.length_b   1.000
_cell.length_c   1.000
_cell.angle_alpha   90.00
_cell.angle_beta   90.00
_cell.angle_gamma   90.00
#
_symmetry.space_group_name_H-M   'P 1'
#
loop_
_entity.id
_entity.type
_entity.pdbx_description
1 polymer ?
#
loop_
_entity_poly.entity_id
_entity_poly.type
_entity_poly.pdbx_seq_one_letter_code
_entity_poly.pdbx_strand_id
1 'polypeptide(L)'
;MMRLWRCLTALVLALLLTLSVGAAGTAGFSDVPESHWAAQSIRRCVQTGLLQGVGGGRFGLGRTMTRAAYATALCRLMGWELVTPEKGSFTDNQDTAKWYYNAIETAYAHGALTGESRQCRPNDAITREEMAKMTVRALGLAMLSGAAADDCPFSDVSVAQGYVALAYRMGIIKGVSAYNFEPKKEATREQAAAVLLRTYDRLHAAIKVTEAADGSAPSGCVTAGSITEESGSVPVSPRAPMEKVYAAAVRAGEGGSVALRAVPLLQVTRAGAVTDTRELTEGELIELLSEGTLRTHRSAQHESSCGYRTEKDGSVTVVWYESETDIAEKTELCRLLGIGNVYVLK
;
A
#
# COMPACT_ATOMS: atom_id res chain seq x y z
N MET A 1 -18.47 -0.72 -36.88
CA MET A 1 -18.21 -2.19 -36.94
C MET A 1 -16.83 -2.61 -36.42
N MET A 2 -15.85 -1.74 -36.21
CA MET A 2 -14.50 -2.13 -35.72
C MET A 2 -14.34 -2.26 -34.21
N ARG A 3 -15.29 -1.83 -33.38
CA ARG A 3 -15.18 -1.93 -31.90
C ARG A 3 -15.72 -3.26 -31.31
N LEU A 4 -16.58 -3.95 -32.02
CA LEU A 4 -17.12 -5.25 -31.56
C LEU A 4 -16.14 -6.44 -31.76
N TRP A 5 -15.20 -6.33 -32.67
CA TRP A 5 -14.21 -7.40 -32.93
C TRP A 5 -13.08 -7.44 -31.86
N ARG A 6 -12.77 -6.31 -31.23
CA ARG A 6 -11.75 -6.26 -30.17
C ARG A 6 -12.21 -6.88 -28.84
N CYS A 7 -13.51 -6.88 -28.57
CA CYS A 7 -14.05 -7.54 -27.36
C CYS A 7 -14.17 -9.07 -27.52
N LEU A 8 -14.39 -9.56 -28.73
CA LEU A 8 -14.49 -11.00 -28.99
C LEU A 8 -13.11 -11.69 -28.97
N THR A 9 -12.04 -11.02 -29.40
CA THR A 9 -10.69 -11.59 -29.33
C THR A 9 -10.15 -11.63 -27.91
N ALA A 10 -10.50 -10.66 -27.06
CA ALA A 10 -10.14 -10.68 -25.64
C ALA A 10 -10.86 -11.82 -24.87
N LEU A 11 -12.10 -12.11 -25.22
CA LEU A 11 -12.87 -13.19 -24.57
C LEU A 11 -12.38 -14.60 -24.98
N VAL A 12 -11.93 -14.77 -26.22
CA VAL A 12 -11.38 -16.05 -26.71
C VAL A 12 -9.95 -16.28 -26.18
N LEU A 13 -9.13 -15.24 -25.99
CA LEU A 13 -7.82 -15.38 -25.37
C LEU A 13 -7.93 -15.67 -23.86
N ALA A 14 -8.92 -15.12 -23.18
CA ALA A 14 -9.20 -15.44 -21.76
C ALA A 14 -9.66 -16.89 -21.58
N LEU A 15 -10.34 -17.47 -22.58
CA LEU A 15 -10.83 -18.85 -22.51
C LEU A 15 -9.74 -19.89 -22.82
N LEU A 16 -8.65 -19.51 -23.51
CA LEU A 16 -7.53 -20.42 -23.84
C LEU A 16 -6.44 -20.46 -22.76
N LEU A 17 -6.45 -19.56 -21.78
CA LEU A 17 -5.55 -19.56 -20.63
C LEU A 17 -6.08 -20.37 -19.43
N THR A 18 -7.29 -20.95 -19.53
CA THR A 18 -7.89 -21.74 -18.44
C THR A 18 -7.57 -23.25 -18.52
N LEU A 19 -6.69 -23.68 -19.41
CA LEU A 19 -6.41 -25.11 -19.64
C LEU A 19 -4.98 -25.50 -19.26
N SER A 20 -4.50 -25.10 -18.08
CA SER A 20 -3.44 -25.84 -17.38
C SER A 20 -3.27 -25.45 -15.90
N VAL A 21 -4.32 -25.00 -15.22
CA VAL A 21 -4.36 -25.20 -13.78
C VAL A 21 -4.73 -26.67 -13.61
N GLY A 22 -3.72 -27.53 -13.60
CA GLY A 22 -3.89 -28.87 -13.13
C GLY A 22 -4.60 -28.77 -11.80
N ALA A 23 -5.77 -29.40 -11.68
CA ALA A 23 -6.47 -29.57 -10.43
C ALA A 23 -5.47 -30.15 -9.41
N ALA A 24 -4.78 -29.27 -8.68
CA ALA A 24 -4.17 -29.64 -7.43
C ALA A 24 -5.36 -30.02 -6.55
N GLY A 25 -5.58 -31.34 -6.46
CA GLY A 25 -6.69 -31.89 -5.74
C GLY A 25 -6.78 -31.24 -4.35
N THR A 26 -7.99 -31.14 -3.87
CA THR A 26 -8.38 -30.72 -2.51
C THR A 26 -7.79 -31.62 -1.40
N ALA A 27 -6.84 -32.51 -1.73
CA ALA A 27 -6.08 -33.29 -0.79
C ALA A 27 -5.05 -32.37 -0.09
N GLY A 28 -5.19 -32.24 1.22
CA GLY A 28 -4.26 -31.45 2.05
C GLY A 28 -2.83 -31.96 1.89
N PHE A 29 -1.86 -31.09 2.20
CA PHE A 29 -0.46 -31.48 2.24
C PHE A 29 -0.22 -32.49 3.34
N SER A 30 0.55 -33.56 3.03
CA SER A 30 0.81 -34.66 3.97
C SER A 30 1.53 -34.25 5.25
N ASP A 31 2.24 -33.11 5.21
CA ASP A 31 2.96 -32.54 6.35
C ASP A 31 2.17 -31.44 7.09
N VAL A 32 0.90 -31.16 6.71
CA VAL A 32 0.07 -30.15 7.35
C VAL A 32 -1.16 -30.79 7.98
N PRO A 33 -1.15 -31.09 9.29
CA PRO A 33 -2.35 -31.58 9.97
C PRO A 33 -3.51 -30.58 9.88
N GLU A 34 -4.74 -31.05 9.73
CA GLU A 34 -5.95 -30.21 9.71
C GLU A 34 -6.09 -29.34 10.98
N SER A 35 -5.63 -29.86 12.12
CA SER A 35 -5.63 -29.15 13.41
C SER A 35 -4.53 -28.09 13.54
N HIS A 36 -3.60 -27.99 12.57
CA HIS A 36 -2.50 -27.03 12.65
C HIS A 36 -3.03 -25.59 12.49
N TRP A 37 -2.57 -24.67 13.34
CA TRP A 37 -3.03 -23.27 13.38
C TRP A 37 -2.98 -22.54 12.02
N ALA A 38 -2.05 -22.91 11.14
CA ALA A 38 -1.87 -22.31 9.83
C ALA A 38 -2.54 -23.11 8.70
N ALA A 39 -3.22 -24.23 8.97
CA ALA A 39 -3.76 -25.11 7.94
C ALA A 39 -4.68 -24.35 6.97
N GLN A 40 -5.58 -23.52 7.48
CA GLN A 40 -6.47 -22.70 6.67
C GLN A 40 -5.69 -21.66 5.83
N SER A 41 -4.71 -20.98 6.43
CA SER A 41 -3.90 -19.99 5.73
C SER A 41 -3.08 -20.62 4.61
N ILE A 42 -2.47 -21.77 4.86
CA ILE A 42 -1.72 -22.52 3.86
C ILE A 42 -2.64 -22.91 2.69
N ARG A 43 -3.79 -23.48 2.98
CA ARG A 43 -4.78 -23.92 1.96
C ARG A 43 -5.20 -22.74 1.08
N ARG A 44 -5.59 -21.62 1.68
CA ARG A 44 -6.02 -20.43 0.94
C ARG A 44 -4.88 -19.82 0.13
N CYS A 45 -3.65 -19.70 0.68
CA CYS A 45 -2.49 -19.21 -0.07
C CYS A 45 -2.16 -20.08 -1.30
N VAL A 46 -2.37 -21.39 -1.22
CA VAL A 46 -2.16 -22.27 -2.37
C VAL A 46 -3.28 -22.15 -3.38
N GLN A 47 -4.53 -22.07 -2.93
CA GLN A 47 -5.70 -21.86 -3.79
C GLN A 47 -5.64 -20.54 -4.56
N THR A 48 -5.16 -19.48 -3.92
CA THR A 48 -4.96 -18.14 -4.54
C THR A 48 -3.67 -18.05 -5.34
N GLY A 49 -2.85 -19.10 -5.39
CA GLY A 49 -1.59 -19.12 -6.14
C GLY A 49 -0.43 -18.33 -5.48
N LEU A 50 -0.62 -17.78 -4.28
CA LEU A 50 0.42 -17.01 -3.57
C LEU A 50 1.62 -17.86 -3.20
N LEU A 51 1.39 -19.09 -2.74
CA LEU A 51 2.43 -20.06 -2.40
C LEU A 51 2.16 -21.39 -3.08
N GLN A 52 3.21 -22.19 -3.20
CA GLN A 52 3.16 -23.55 -3.72
C GLN A 52 3.79 -24.52 -2.71
N GLY A 53 3.49 -25.80 -2.81
CA GLY A 53 4.19 -26.84 -2.07
C GLY A 53 5.63 -27.00 -2.51
N VAL A 54 6.41 -27.73 -1.71
CA VAL A 54 7.84 -28.01 -1.97
C VAL A 54 8.06 -29.31 -2.77
N GLY A 55 7.00 -29.91 -3.30
CA GLY A 55 7.02 -31.18 -3.98
C GLY A 55 6.67 -32.37 -3.08
N GLY A 56 6.40 -33.52 -3.69
CA GLY A 56 6.07 -34.74 -2.97
C GLY A 56 4.81 -34.64 -2.10
N GLY A 57 3.83 -33.81 -2.48
CA GLY A 57 2.60 -33.61 -1.71
C GLY A 57 2.81 -32.89 -0.36
N ARG A 58 3.93 -32.16 -0.17
CA ARG A 58 4.25 -31.45 1.06
C ARG A 58 4.28 -29.95 0.87
N PHE A 59 3.84 -29.21 1.87
CA PHE A 59 3.96 -27.75 1.96
C PHE A 59 5.35 -27.30 2.40
N GLY A 60 6.02 -28.10 3.19
CA GLY A 60 7.29 -27.74 3.86
C GLY A 60 7.04 -27.06 5.20
N LEU A 61 6.11 -27.59 5.99
CA LEU A 61 5.82 -27.10 7.35
C LEU A 61 7.09 -27.09 8.20
N GLY A 62 7.29 -26.01 8.97
CA GLY A 62 8.47 -25.80 9.81
C GLY A 62 9.73 -25.38 9.07
N ARG A 63 9.77 -25.42 7.74
CA ARG A 63 10.91 -24.91 6.97
C ARG A 63 10.96 -23.38 7.00
N THR A 64 12.17 -22.82 7.04
CA THR A 64 12.36 -21.38 6.89
C THR A 64 11.94 -20.91 5.50
N MET A 65 11.43 -19.67 5.41
CA MET A 65 11.11 -18.99 4.18
C MET A 65 12.33 -18.23 3.68
N THR A 66 12.73 -18.39 2.42
CA THR A 66 13.82 -17.58 1.87
C THR A 66 13.33 -16.21 1.45
N ARG A 67 14.24 -15.22 1.43
CA ARG A 67 13.94 -13.85 0.94
C ARG A 67 13.44 -13.87 -0.50
N ALA A 68 14.04 -14.66 -1.38
CA ALA A 68 13.60 -14.83 -2.76
C ALA A 68 12.18 -15.43 -2.87
N ALA A 69 11.88 -16.45 -2.07
CA ALA A 69 10.56 -17.07 -2.08
C ALA A 69 9.48 -16.09 -1.59
N TYR A 70 9.81 -15.27 -0.57
CA TYR A 70 8.89 -14.24 -0.08
C TYR A 70 8.68 -13.10 -1.09
N ALA A 71 9.76 -12.61 -1.74
CA ALA A 71 9.67 -11.62 -2.82
C ALA A 71 8.78 -12.12 -3.98
N THR A 72 8.96 -13.40 -4.37
CA THR A 72 8.11 -14.03 -5.41
C THR A 72 6.63 -14.08 -5.00
N ALA A 73 6.36 -14.41 -3.74
CA ALA A 73 4.99 -14.41 -3.21
C ALA A 73 4.37 -13.01 -3.16
N LEU A 74 5.17 -11.98 -2.82
CA LEU A 74 4.72 -10.58 -2.88
C LEU A 74 4.42 -10.12 -4.30
N CYS A 75 5.26 -10.46 -5.29
CA CYS A 75 4.95 -10.15 -6.71
C CYS A 75 3.60 -10.74 -7.13
N ARG A 76 3.31 -11.99 -6.73
CA ARG A 76 2.02 -12.64 -7.00
C ARG A 76 0.86 -11.97 -6.26
N LEU A 77 1.06 -11.63 -4.98
CA LEU A 77 0.08 -10.95 -4.15
C LEU A 77 -0.34 -9.60 -4.74
N MET A 78 0.63 -8.83 -5.22
CA MET A 78 0.42 -7.50 -5.78
C MET A 78 0.05 -7.51 -7.26
N GLY A 79 0.05 -8.68 -7.91
CA GLY A 79 -0.27 -8.82 -9.34
C GLY A 79 0.74 -8.12 -10.26
N TRP A 80 1.99 -7.96 -9.83
CA TRP A 80 2.99 -7.25 -10.63
C TRP A 80 3.45 -8.08 -11.83
N GLU A 81 3.52 -7.43 -12.99
CA GLU A 81 4.20 -7.99 -14.15
C GLU A 81 5.70 -8.11 -13.88
N LEU A 82 6.25 -9.31 -14.14
CA LEU A 82 7.66 -9.55 -13.87
C LEU A 82 8.56 -8.84 -14.88
N VAL A 83 9.46 -7.98 -14.38
CA VAL A 83 10.52 -7.41 -15.21
C VAL A 83 11.60 -8.45 -15.49
N THR A 84 12.22 -8.38 -16.67
CA THR A 84 13.24 -9.34 -17.14
C THR A 84 14.50 -8.61 -17.61
N PRO A 85 15.22 -7.89 -16.73
CA PRO A 85 16.40 -7.14 -17.12
C PRO A 85 17.55 -8.11 -17.52
N GLU A 86 18.38 -7.70 -18.47
CA GLU A 86 19.55 -8.47 -18.89
C GLU A 86 20.63 -8.57 -17.79
N LYS A 87 20.67 -7.57 -16.90
CA LYS A 87 21.62 -7.50 -15.79
C LYS A 87 20.88 -7.22 -14.48
N GLY A 88 21.19 -8.01 -13.47
CA GLY A 88 20.61 -7.86 -12.13
C GLY A 88 21.08 -6.61 -11.41
N SER A 89 20.21 -6.04 -10.60
CA SER A 89 20.48 -4.87 -9.76
C SER A 89 21.41 -5.18 -8.58
N PHE A 90 21.48 -6.45 -8.18
CA PHE A 90 22.26 -6.92 -7.03
C PHE A 90 23.42 -7.81 -7.46
N THR A 91 24.54 -7.72 -6.76
CA THR A 91 25.76 -8.50 -7.07
C THR A 91 25.57 -10.01 -6.92
N ASP A 92 24.62 -10.43 -6.09
CA ASP A 92 24.25 -11.82 -5.81
C ASP A 92 22.98 -12.29 -6.57
N ASN A 93 22.47 -11.48 -7.51
CA ASN A 93 21.35 -11.82 -8.39
C ASN A 93 21.71 -11.52 -9.85
N GLN A 94 22.76 -12.18 -10.39
CA GLN A 94 23.23 -11.96 -11.75
C GLN A 94 22.87 -13.10 -12.72
N ASP A 95 22.50 -14.26 -12.20
CA ASP A 95 22.12 -15.43 -12.99
C ASP A 95 20.65 -15.37 -13.38
N THR A 96 20.38 -14.97 -14.63
CA THR A 96 19.02 -14.82 -15.19
C THR A 96 18.26 -16.15 -15.29
N ALA A 97 18.94 -17.30 -15.19
CA ALA A 97 18.31 -18.62 -15.19
C ALA A 97 17.74 -19.02 -13.81
N LYS A 98 18.03 -18.28 -12.76
CA LYS A 98 17.48 -18.55 -11.44
C LYS A 98 15.97 -18.29 -11.43
N TRP A 99 15.22 -19.22 -10.88
CA TRP A 99 13.75 -19.16 -10.81
C TRP A 99 13.20 -17.90 -10.15
N TYR A 100 13.99 -17.27 -9.29
CA TYR A 100 13.63 -16.06 -8.54
C TYR A 100 14.16 -14.77 -9.15
N TYR A 101 15.01 -14.84 -10.20
CA TYR A 101 15.70 -13.70 -10.75
C TYR A 101 14.75 -12.53 -11.05
N ASN A 102 13.75 -12.78 -11.89
CA ASN A 102 12.77 -11.78 -12.29
C ASN A 102 11.95 -11.26 -11.12
N ALA A 103 11.57 -12.13 -10.17
CA ALA A 103 10.81 -11.71 -9.01
C ALA A 103 11.60 -10.80 -8.05
N ILE A 104 12.90 -11.05 -7.86
CA ILE A 104 13.79 -10.17 -7.10
C ILE A 104 13.88 -8.79 -7.76
N GLU A 105 14.14 -8.75 -9.08
CA GLU A 105 14.24 -7.49 -9.82
C GLU A 105 12.90 -6.74 -9.83
N THR A 106 11.78 -7.44 -9.94
CA THR A 106 10.44 -6.84 -9.86
C THR A 106 10.18 -6.26 -8.47
N ALA A 107 10.43 -7.03 -7.41
CA ALA A 107 10.25 -6.54 -6.05
C ALA A 107 11.15 -5.33 -5.72
N TYR A 108 12.34 -5.26 -6.32
CA TYR A 108 13.24 -4.11 -6.23
C TYR A 108 12.69 -2.91 -7.01
N ALA A 109 12.25 -3.09 -8.25
CA ALA A 109 11.68 -2.04 -9.08
C ALA A 109 10.46 -1.38 -8.43
N HIS A 110 9.65 -2.16 -7.70
CA HIS A 110 8.51 -1.67 -6.91
C HIS A 110 8.89 -1.22 -5.49
N GLY A 111 10.17 -1.17 -5.14
CA GLY A 111 10.64 -0.72 -3.82
C GLY A 111 10.34 -1.65 -2.65
N ALA A 112 9.73 -2.82 -2.90
CA ALA A 112 9.38 -3.79 -1.86
C ALA A 112 10.62 -4.47 -1.25
N LEU A 113 11.62 -4.73 -2.07
CA LEU A 113 12.90 -5.31 -1.68
C LEU A 113 14.01 -4.27 -1.81
N THR A 114 14.85 -4.18 -0.78
CA THR A 114 16.07 -3.37 -0.81
C THR A 114 17.26 -4.28 -0.49
N GLY A 115 18.42 -3.94 -1.03
CA GLY A 115 19.67 -4.63 -0.73
C GLY A 115 20.46 -3.95 0.39
N GLU A 116 21.38 -4.72 0.98
CA GLU A 116 22.43 -4.23 1.84
C GLU A 116 23.77 -4.43 1.13
N SER A 117 24.60 -3.41 1.05
CA SER A 117 25.90 -3.48 0.35
C SER A 117 25.77 -4.05 -1.08
N ARG A 118 24.71 -3.70 -1.82
CA ARG A 118 24.36 -4.20 -3.15
C ARG A 118 24.07 -5.70 -3.23
N GLN A 119 23.70 -6.34 -2.12
CA GLN A 119 23.27 -7.74 -2.06
C GLN A 119 21.81 -7.83 -1.63
N CYS A 120 21.02 -8.69 -2.28
CA CYS A 120 19.63 -8.96 -1.91
C CYS A 120 19.49 -10.21 -1.03
N ARG A 121 20.53 -11.02 -0.91
CA ARG A 121 20.59 -12.25 -0.11
C ARG A 121 19.42 -13.21 -0.45
N PRO A 122 19.28 -13.66 -1.69
CA PRO A 122 18.07 -14.34 -2.15
C PRO A 122 17.81 -15.67 -1.44
N ASN A 123 18.87 -16.39 -1.07
CA ASN A 123 18.81 -17.72 -0.46
C ASN A 123 18.79 -17.69 1.07
N ASP A 124 19.04 -16.53 1.69
CA ASP A 124 18.98 -16.43 3.15
C ASP A 124 17.54 -16.57 3.64
N ALA A 125 17.39 -17.13 4.84
CA ALA A 125 16.11 -17.13 5.53
C ALA A 125 15.68 -15.68 5.81
N ILE A 126 14.42 -15.36 5.52
CA ILE A 126 13.86 -14.05 5.83
C ILE A 126 13.57 -13.94 7.32
N THR A 127 13.98 -12.85 7.95
CA THR A 127 13.59 -12.58 9.33
C THR A 127 12.19 -12.01 9.43
N ARG A 128 11.58 -12.05 10.62
CA ARG A 128 10.23 -11.53 10.85
C ARG A 128 10.14 -10.01 10.59
N GLU A 129 11.17 -9.24 10.95
CA GLU A 129 11.21 -7.81 10.66
C GLU A 129 11.40 -7.50 9.15
N GLU A 130 12.22 -8.32 8.46
CA GLU A 130 12.39 -8.19 7.01
C GLU A 130 11.09 -8.49 6.27
N MET A 131 10.34 -9.49 6.74
CA MET A 131 9.02 -9.83 6.20
C MET A 131 8.03 -8.66 6.38
N ALA A 132 8.00 -8.02 7.57
CA ALA A 132 7.19 -6.83 7.81
C ALA A 132 7.61 -5.66 6.90
N LYS A 133 8.91 -5.37 6.80
CA LYS A 133 9.46 -4.32 5.92
C LYS A 133 9.06 -4.53 4.46
N MET A 134 9.28 -5.73 3.93
CA MET A 134 8.97 -6.05 2.54
C MET A 134 7.47 -5.92 2.26
N THR A 135 6.61 -6.39 3.17
CA THR A 135 5.16 -6.29 3.01
C THR A 135 4.68 -4.83 3.03
N VAL A 136 5.10 -4.04 4.00
CA VAL A 136 4.69 -2.62 4.12
C VAL A 136 5.19 -1.80 2.92
N ARG A 137 6.40 -2.08 2.43
CA ARG A 137 6.93 -1.47 1.21
C ARG A 137 6.14 -1.88 -0.04
N ALA A 138 5.79 -3.16 -0.15
CA ALA A 138 4.96 -3.64 -1.26
C ALA A 138 3.59 -2.95 -1.30
N LEU A 139 3.03 -2.61 -0.15
CA LEU A 139 1.79 -1.85 -0.01
C LEU A 139 1.97 -0.32 -0.27
N GLY A 140 3.19 0.15 -0.59
CA GLY A 140 3.46 1.57 -0.84
C GLY A 140 3.50 2.44 0.44
N LEU A 141 3.49 1.85 1.63
CA LEU A 141 3.34 2.56 2.90
C LEU A 141 4.66 2.88 3.61
N ALA A 142 5.81 2.73 2.92
CA ALA A 142 7.13 2.96 3.51
C ALA A 142 7.28 4.38 4.10
N MET A 143 6.67 5.38 3.47
CA MET A 143 6.70 6.78 3.90
C MET A 143 6.08 7.00 5.28
N LEU A 144 5.09 6.19 5.66
CA LEU A 144 4.43 6.28 6.96
C LEU A 144 5.23 5.63 8.10
N SER A 145 6.34 4.97 7.80
CA SER A 145 7.11 4.25 8.83
C SER A 145 7.67 5.17 9.92
N GLY A 146 7.98 6.44 9.60
CA GLY A 146 8.40 7.44 10.58
C GLY A 146 7.25 7.79 11.53
N ALA A 147 6.09 8.14 10.99
CA ALA A 147 4.91 8.53 11.77
C ALA A 147 4.34 7.39 12.63
N ALA A 148 4.53 6.14 12.20
CA ALA A 148 4.04 4.98 12.93
C ALA A 148 5.03 4.40 13.96
N ALA A 149 6.26 4.91 14.04
CA ALA A 149 7.30 4.30 14.88
C ALA A 149 6.93 4.25 16.36
N ASP A 150 6.35 5.33 16.89
CA ASP A 150 5.92 5.43 18.29
C ASP A 150 4.71 4.55 18.62
N ASP A 151 3.99 4.08 17.59
CA ASP A 151 2.86 3.17 17.74
C ASP A 151 3.29 1.70 17.88
N CYS A 152 4.60 1.39 17.86
CA CYS A 152 5.09 0.02 17.94
C CYS A 152 4.88 -0.55 19.35
N PRO A 153 4.07 -1.61 19.53
CA PRO A 153 3.79 -2.14 20.87
C PRO A 153 4.91 -3.05 21.40
N PHE A 154 5.93 -3.35 20.59
CA PHE A 154 6.94 -4.35 20.88
C PHE A 154 8.25 -3.71 21.32
N SER A 155 8.69 -4.03 22.55
CA SER A 155 9.90 -3.47 23.16
C SER A 155 11.21 -4.00 22.57
N ASP A 156 11.16 -5.15 21.90
CA ASP A 156 12.32 -5.81 21.29
C ASP A 156 12.59 -5.39 19.84
N VAL A 157 11.80 -4.44 19.29
CA VAL A 157 11.99 -3.90 17.94
C VAL A 157 12.68 -2.55 18.03
N SER A 158 13.90 -2.42 17.49
CA SER A 158 14.68 -1.18 17.56
C SER A 158 14.87 -0.46 16.22
N VAL A 159 14.97 -1.20 15.11
CA VAL A 159 15.33 -0.64 13.79
C VAL A 159 14.12 -0.55 12.85
N ALA A 160 13.16 -1.44 13.00
CA ALA A 160 12.02 -1.59 12.09
C ALA A 160 10.69 -1.16 12.71
N GLN A 161 10.72 -0.33 13.77
CA GLN A 161 9.56 0.01 14.59
C GLN A 161 8.36 0.42 13.76
N GLY A 162 8.48 1.42 12.90
CA GLY A 162 7.36 1.89 12.10
C GLY A 162 6.83 0.86 11.10
N TYR A 163 7.69 0.04 10.50
CA TYR A 163 7.24 -1.04 9.62
C TYR A 163 6.47 -2.12 10.37
N VAL A 164 6.98 -2.50 11.55
CA VAL A 164 6.32 -3.49 12.41
C VAL A 164 5.01 -2.93 12.96
N ALA A 165 4.99 -1.67 13.38
CA ALA A 165 3.79 -0.97 13.85
C ALA A 165 2.71 -0.94 12.76
N LEU A 166 3.04 -0.52 11.54
CA LEU A 166 2.10 -0.51 10.40
C LEU A 166 1.55 -1.92 10.12
N ALA A 167 2.42 -2.92 10.00
CA ALA A 167 2.00 -4.30 9.73
C ALA A 167 1.12 -4.87 10.87
N TYR A 168 1.42 -4.49 12.12
CA TYR A 168 0.62 -4.87 13.29
C TYR A 168 -0.75 -4.17 13.30
N ARG A 169 -0.80 -2.86 13.07
CA ARG A 169 -2.04 -2.08 13.00
C ARG A 169 -2.98 -2.58 11.90
N MET A 170 -2.44 -2.96 10.76
CA MET A 170 -3.21 -3.59 9.68
C MET A 170 -3.67 -5.02 10.02
N GLY A 171 -3.28 -5.59 11.17
CA GLY A 171 -3.58 -6.97 11.55
C GLY A 171 -2.85 -8.03 10.72
N ILE A 172 -1.89 -7.61 9.89
CA ILE A 172 -1.13 -8.48 8.98
C ILE A 172 -0.14 -9.36 9.77
N ILE A 173 0.56 -8.75 10.74
CA ILE A 173 1.54 -9.44 11.57
C ILE A 173 1.13 -9.41 13.04
N LYS A 174 1.60 -10.40 13.80
CA LYS A 174 1.33 -10.48 15.25
C LYS A 174 2.64 -10.67 16.00
N GLY A 175 2.70 -10.20 17.25
CA GLY A 175 3.78 -10.52 18.16
C GLY A 175 3.74 -11.99 18.58
N VAL A 176 4.83 -12.46 19.19
CA VAL A 176 4.88 -13.75 19.88
C VAL A 176 4.30 -13.64 21.29
N SER A 177 4.25 -12.41 21.82
CA SER A 177 3.52 -12.03 23.04
C SER A 177 2.99 -10.60 22.89
N ALA A 178 2.41 -10.04 23.95
CA ALA A 178 1.92 -8.67 23.97
C ALA A 178 3.04 -7.63 23.75
N TYR A 179 4.27 -7.94 24.18
CA TYR A 179 5.40 -7.00 24.16
C TYR A 179 6.60 -7.45 23.33
N ASN A 180 6.60 -8.69 22.80
CA ASN A 180 7.71 -9.25 22.04
C ASN A 180 7.30 -9.64 20.64
N PHE A 181 8.14 -9.27 19.69
CA PHE A 181 7.97 -9.55 18.26
C PHE A 181 8.96 -10.61 17.72
N GLU A 182 10.14 -10.74 18.34
CA GLU A 182 11.27 -11.53 17.85
C GLU A 182 11.74 -11.10 16.45
N PRO A 183 12.17 -9.81 16.26
CA PRO A 183 12.41 -9.22 14.94
C PRO A 183 13.43 -9.97 14.09
N LYS A 184 14.49 -10.49 14.71
CA LYS A 184 15.62 -11.17 14.05
C LYS A 184 15.40 -12.67 13.84
N LYS A 185 14.32 -13.23 14.39
CA LYS A 185 14.00 -14.64 14.21
C LYS A 185 13.61 -14.93 12.77
N GLU A 186 14.16 -15.99 12.22
CA GLU A 186 13.79 -16.48 10.90
C GLU A 186 12.31 -16.87 10.85
N ALA A 187 11.64 -16.45 9.79
CA ALA A 187 10.24 -16.79 9.58
C ALA A 187 10.09 -18.13 8.87
N THR A 188 9.14 -18.93 9.35
CA THR A 188 8.80 -20.20 8.71
C THR A 188 7.81 -19.98 7.56
N ARG A 189 7.68 -20.98 6.67
CA ARG A 189 6.78 -20.92 5.51
C ARG A 189 5.32 -20.75 5.92
N GLU A 190 4.88 -21.41 6.98
CA GLU A 190 3.51 -21.24 7.50
C GLU A 190 3.25 -19.87 8.13
N GLN A 191 4.28 -19.25 8.74
CA GLN A 191 4.19 -17.87 9.21
C GLN A 191 4.07 -16.89 8.02
N ALA A 192 4.87 -17.10 6.97
CA ALA A 192 4.76 -16.33 5.73
C ALA A 192 3.37 -16.51 5.06
N ALA A 193 2.84 -17.74 5.02
CA ALA A 193 1.49 -17.99 4.51
C ALA A 193 0.42 -17.19 5.27
N ALA A 194 0.54 -17.14 6.60
CA ALA A 194 -0.40 -16.38 7.42
C ALA A 194 -0.31 -14.87 7.17
N VAL A 195 0.90 -14.32 7.00
CA VAL A 195 1.11 -12.91 6.69
C VAL A 195 0.57 -12.57 5.31
N LEU A 196 0.91 -13.35 4.28
CA LEU A 196 0.44 -13.16 2.91
C LEU A 196 -1.08 -13.21 2.80
N LEU A 197 -1.71 -14.18 3.49
CA LEU A 197 -3.17 -14.30 3.47
C LEU A 197 -3.85 -13.10 4.15
N ARG A 198 -3.37 -12.67 5.31
CA ARG A 198 -3.93 -11.50 5.99
C ARG A 198 -3.75 -10.24 5.14
N THR A 199 -2.62 -10.10 4.46
CA THR A 199 -2.39 -9.00 3.51
C THR A 199 -3.39 -9.08 2.35
N TYR A 200 -3.58 -10.28 1.77
CA TYR A 200 -4.58 -10.51 0.73
C TYR A 200 -5.99 -10.13 1.20
N ASP A 201 -6.38 -10.57 2.40
CA ASP A 201 -7.69 -10.26 2.96
C ASP A 201 -7.88 -8.74 3.19
N ARG A 202 -6.85 -8.01 3.62
CA ARG A 202 -6.89 -6.55 3.76
C ARG A 202 -7.02 -5.84 2.41
N LEU A 203 -6.27 -6.26 1.39
CA LEU A 203 -6.36 -5.70 0.04
C LEU A 203 -7.74 -5.92 -0.61
N HIS A 204 -8.48 -6.95 -0.19
CA HIS A 204 -9.81 -7.28 -0.73
C HIS A 204 -10.95 -7.00 0.27
N ALA A 205 -10.65 -6.35 1.40
CA ALA A 205 -11.68 -5.97 2.36
C ALA A 205 -12.63 -4.94 1.75
N ALA A 206 -13.91 -5.08 2.02
CA ALA A 206 -14.89 -4.08 1.62
C ALA A 206 -14.71 -2.81 2.47
N ILE A 207 -14.79 -1.66 1.81
CA ILE A 207 -14.85 -0.34 2.45
C ILE A 207 -16.00 0.44 1.81
N LYS A 208 -16.78 1.13 2.61
CA LYS A 208 -17.85 1.98 2.11
C LYS A 208 -17.32 3.40 1.94
N VAL A 209 -17.41 3.93 0.74
CA VAL A 209 -17.09 5.34 0.44
C VAL A 209 -18.39 6.08 0.21
N THR A 210 -18.55 7.22 0.85
CA THR A 210 -19.74 8.06 0.75
C THR A 210 -19.31 9.52 0.51
N GLU A 211 -19.80 10.13 -0.54
CA GLU A 211 -19.63 11.56 -0.77
C GLU A 211 -20.66 12.35 0.06
N ALA A 212 -20.18 13.31 0.81
CA ALA A 212 -21.01 14.23 1.59
C ALA A 212 -20.97 15.62 0.93
N ALA A 213 -21.98 15.89 0.10
CA ALA A 213 -22.07 17.11 -0.71
C ALA A 213 -22.29 18.39 0.12
N ASP A 214 -22.75 18.26 1.37
CA ASP A 214 -22.91 19.38 2.31
C ASP A 214 -21.62 19.72 3.08
N GLY A 215 -20.51 19.01 2.77
CA GLY A 215 -19.22 19.22 3.41
C GLY A 215 -19.16 18.80 4.87
N SER A 216 -20.21 18.17 5.42
CA SER A 216 -20.29 17.80 6.85
C SER A 216 -19.96 16.32 7.09
N ALA A 217 -19.16 16.05 8.12
CA ALA A 217 -18.88 14.70 8.55
C ALA A 217 -20.01 14.19 9.48
N PRO A 218 -20.48 12.94 9.30
CA PRO A 218 -21.44 12.34 10.22
C PRO A 218 -20.91 12.27 11.66
N SER A 219 -21.81 12.25 12.62
CA SER A 219 -21.46 12.10 14.04
C SER A 219 -20.66 10.81 14.29
N GLY A 220 -19.59 10.92 15.08
CA GLY A 220 -18.68 9.80 15.37
C GLY A 220 -17.62 9.52 14.30
N CYS A 221 -17.57 10.34 13.25
CA CYS A 221 -16.53 10.25 12.24
C CYS A 221 -15.29 11.03 12.67
N VAL A 222 -14.09 10.48 12.45
CA VAL A 222 -12.81 11.15 12.70
C VAL A 222 -12.35 11.84 11.44
N THR A 223 -12.32 13.16 11.42
CA THR A 223 -11.80 13.93 10.28
C THR A 223 -10.27 13.91 10.27
N ALA A 224 -9.69 13.60 9.11
CA ALA A 224 -8.26 13.74 8.88
C ALA A 224 -7.90 15.23 8.86
N GLY A 225 -7.02 15.64 9.78
CA GLY A 225 -6.62 17.05 9.93
C GLY A 225 -5.70 17.51 8.79
N SER A 226 -5.79 18.79 8.43
CA SER A 226 -4.81 19.44 7.57
C SER A 226 -3.48 19.66 8.29
N ILE A 227 -2.42 19.96 7.54
CA ILE A 227 -1.21 20.54 8.12
C ILE A 227 -1.56 21.96 8.55
N THR A 228 -1.53 22.23 9.86
CA THR A 228 -1.52 23.60 10.38
C THR A 228 -0.10 24.11 10.31
N GLU A 229 0.09 25.29 9.72
CA GLU A 229 1.37 25.90 9.40
C GLU A 229 2.40 25.85 10.53
N GLU A 230 3.64 25.52 10.15
CA GLU A 230 4.82 26.11 10.76
C GLU A 230 5.57 26.90 9.67
N SER A 231 5.65 28.19 9.86
CA SER A 231 6.47 29.21 9.22
C SER A 231 7.35 28.80 8.04
N GLY A 232 7.04 29.24 6.86
CA GLY A 232 7.92 29.17 5.71
C GLY A 232 7.25 29.69 4.44
N SER A 233 8.02 30.16 3.53
CA SER A 233 7.66 30.84 2.29
C SER A 233 6.89 30.01 1.25
N VAL A 234 6.32 28.87 1.63
CA VAL A 234 5.55 28.00 0.73
C VAL A 234 4.13 27.84 1.27
N PRO A 235 3.08 28.07 0.43
CA PRO A 235 1.70 27.84 0.84
C PRO A 235 1.53 26.39 1.28
N VAL A 236 1.04 26.18 2.51
CA VAL A 236 0.78 24.84 3.04
C VAL A 236 -0.57 24.36 2.51
N SER A 237 -0.61 23.15 1.97
CA SER A 237 -1.87 22.54 1.55
C SER A 237 -2.81 22.41 2.74
N PRO A 238 -4.07 22.86 2.60
CA PRO A 238 -5.11 22.61 3.61
C PRO A 238 -5.59 21.15 3.63
N ARG A 239 -4.94 20.28 2.89
CA ARG A 239 -5.32 18.87 2.72
C ARG A 239 -4.58 17.98 3.70
N ALA A 240 -5.22 16.89 4.09
CA ALA A 240 -4.62 15.92 4.98
C ALA A 240 -3.59 15.06 4.24
N PRO A 241 -2.29 15.13 4.54
CA PRO A 241 -1.33 14.19 4.02
C PRO A 241 -1.58 12.80 4.59
N MET A 242 -0.97 11.76 4.00
CA MET A 242 -1.16 10.37 4.41
C MET A 242 -0.90 10.12 5.90
N GLU A 243 0.05 10.85 6.51
CA GLU A 243 0.32 10.78 7.95
C GLU A 243 -0.89 11.22 8.81
N LYS A 244 -1.61 12.25 8.38
CA LYS A 244 -2.82 12.73 9.07
C LYS A 244 -4.00 11.79 8.84
N VAL A 245 -4.10 11.19 7.66
CA VAL A 245 -5.08 10.12 7.37
C VAL A 245 -4.78 8.90 8.22
N TYR A 246 -3.52 8.48 8.33
CA TYR A 246 -3.08 7.42 9.22
C TYR A 246 -3.49 7.70 10.67
N ALA A 247 -3.15 8.88 11.19
CA ALA A 247 -3.49 9.27 12.56
C ALA A 247 -5.01 9.30 12.82
N ALA A 248 -5.81 9.73 11.83
CA ALA A 248 -7.26 9.69 11.90
C ALA A 248 -7.80 8.27 11.94
N ALA A 249 -7.28 7.38 11.08
CA ALA A 249 -7.66 5.98 11.02
C ALA A 249 -7.31 5.24 12.33
N VAL A 250 -6.12 5.50 12.89
CA VAL A 250 -5.72 4.94 14.20
C VAL A 250 -6.69 5.35 15.31
N ARG A 251 -7.12 6.62 15.34
CA ARG A 251 -8.11 7.11 16.32
C ARG A 251 -9.50 6.53 16.11
N ALA A 252 -9.92 6.37 14.85
CA ALA A 252 -11.22 5.80 14.52
C ALA A 252 -11.33 4.31 14.89
N GLY A 253 -10.22 3.59 14.83
CA GLY A 253 -10.13 2.16 15.12
C GLY A 253 -10.75 1.28 14.05
N GLU A 254 -10.59 -0.04 14.21
CA GLU A 254 -11.12 -1.03 13.27
C GLU A 254 -12.65 -0.95 13.17
N GLY A 255 -13.19 -0.96 11.96
CA GLY A 255 -14.62 -0.76 11.68
C GLY A 255 -15.10 0.68 11.80
N GLY A 256 -14.26 1.59 12.28
CA GLY A 256 -14.58 3.01 12.44
C GLY A 256 -14.81 3.77 11.15
N SER A 257 -14.98 5.09 11.27
CA SER A 257 -15.26 5.99 10.14
C SER A 257 -14.27 7.14 10.09
N VAL A 258 -13.75 7.44 8.89
CA VAL A 258 -12.83 8.56 8.62
C VAL A 258 -13.45 9.52 7.62
N ALA A 259 -13.30 10.83 7.82
CA ALA A 259 -13.67 11.85 6.86
C ALA A 259 -12.43 12.47 6.21
N LEU A 260 -12.45 12.56 4.89
CA LEU A 260 -11.46 13.22 4.05
C LEU A 260 -12.08 14.51 3.49
N ARG A 261 -11.46 15.66 3.75
CA ARG A 261 -11.91 16.93 3.21
C ARG A 261 -11.38 17.11 1.78
N ALA A 262 -12.26 17.08 0.80
CA ALA A 262 -11.93 17.21 -0.62
C ALA A 262 -12.37 18.56 -1.24
N VAL A 263 -13.03 19.44 -0.48
CA VAL A 263 -13.45 20.78 -0.95
C VAL A 263 -12.25 21.52 -1.55
N PRO A 264 -12.28 21.95 -2.82
CA PRO A 264 -11.15 22.66 -3.41
C PRO A 264 -10.90 24.00 -2.74
N LEU A 265 -9.64 24.44 -2.67
CA LEU A 265 -9.24 25.67 -2.00
C LEU A 265 -8.35 26.52 -2.90
N LEU A 266 -8.67 27.79 -3.05
CA LEU A 266 -7.84 28.78 -3.70
C LEU A 266 -7.10 29.59 -2.63
N GLN A 267 -5.78 29.74 -2.79
CA GLN A 267 -4.94 30.60 -1.98
C GLN A 267 -4.22 31.59 -2.87
N VAL A 268 -4.09 32.83 -2.41
CA VAL A 268 -3.24 33.85 -3.03
C VAL A 268 -2.08 34.14 -2.08
N THR A 269 -0.86 34.10 -2.59
CA THR A 269 0.34 34.43 -1.84
C THR A 269 1.02 35.67 -2.39
N ARG A 270 1.51 36.54 -1.50
CA ARG A 270 2.36 37.71 -1.83
C ARG A 270 3.59 37.73 -0.94
N ALA A 271 4.75 37.86 -1.56
CA ALA A 271 6.03 37.87 -0.84
C ALA A 271 6.22 36.67 0.11
N GLY A 272 5.70 35.48 -0.28
CA GLY A 272 5.81 34.25 0.48
C GLY A 272 4.77 34.07 1.60
N ALA A 273 3.85 35.01 1.80
CA ALA A 273 2.76 34.90 2.78
C ALA A 273 1.41 34.67 2.09
N VAL A 274 0.57 33.84 2.66
CA VAL A 274 -0.83 33.67 2.20
C VAL A 274 -1.61 34.92 2.59
N THR A 275 -2.15 35.61 1.60
CA THR A 275 -2.90 36.88 1.77
C THR A 275 -4.40 36.69 1.63
N ASP A 276 -4.83 35.64 0.94
CA ASP A 276 -6.24 35.31 0.74
C ASP A 276 -6.42 33.80 0.63
N THR A 277 -7.56 33.31 1.13
CA THR A 277 -7.94 31.88 1.09
C THR A 277 -9.45 31.78 0.96
N ARG A 278 -9.93 31.07 -0.06
CA ARG A 278 -11.36 30.76 -0.20
C ARG A 278 -11.59 29.33 -0.70
N GLU A 279 -12.70 28.75 -0.28
CA GLU A 279 -13.17 27.50 -0.84
C GLU A 279 -13.73 27.74 -2.24
N LEU A 280 -13.60 26.72 -3.09
CA LEU A 280 -14.16 26.70 -4.44
C LEU A 280 -15.26 25.65 -4.50
N THR A 281 -16.23 25.90 -5.34
CA THR A 281 -17.14 24.86 -5.83
C THR A 281 -16.40 23.96 -6.84
N GLU A 282 -16.92 22.76 -7.05
CA GLU A 282 -16.38 21.84 -8.08
C GLU A 282 -16.45 22.48 -9.49
N GLY A 283 -17.51 23.24 -9.77
CA GLY A 283 -17.66 23.98 -11.03
C GLY A 283 -16.57 25.03 -11.23
N GLU A 284 -16.27 25.84 -10.21
CA GLU A 284 -15.17 26.82 -10.26
C GLU A 284 -13.79 26.15 -10.42
N LEU A 285 -13.58 25.00 -9.78
CA LEU A 285 -12.35 24.23 -9.97
C LEU A 285 -12.19 23.77 -11.42
N ILE A 286 -13.25 23.19 -12.00
CA ILE A 286 -13.26 22.70 -13.39
C ILE A 286 -12.99 23.85 -14.35
N GLU A 287 -13.63 25.01 -14.16
CA GLU A 287 -13.40 26.19 -14.96
C GLU A 287 -11.93 26.64 -14.91
N LEU A 288 -11.37 26.80 -13.72
CA LEU A 288 -9.97 27.21 -13.52
C LEU A 288 -8.96 26.22 -14.15
N LEU A 289 -9.22 24.92 -14.04
CA LEU A 289 -8.36 23.89 -14.64
C LEU A 289 -8.49 23.87 -16.17
N SER A 290 -9.69 24.14 -16.72
CA SER A 290 -9.95 24.14 -18.16
C SER A 290 -9.39 25.36 -18.88
N GLU A 291 -9.19 26.48 -18.20
CA GLU A 291 -8.53 27.68 -18.75
C GLU A 291 -7.10 27.42 -19.26
N GLY A 292 -6.45 26.34 -18.77
CA GLY A 292 -5.09 25.98 -19.15
C GLY A 292 -4.02 26.98 -18.70
N THR A 293 -4.37 27.90 -17.78
CA THR A 293 -3.46 28.92 -17.25
C THR A 293 -2.68 28.47 -16.03
N LEU A 294 -3.17 27.42 -15.35
CA LEU A 294 -2.53 26.82 -14.18
C LEU A 294 -1.52 25.77 -14.59
N ARG A 295 -0.35 25.80 -13.96
CA ARG A 295 0.60 24.69 -14.00
C ARG A 295 0.22 23.66 -12.93
N THR A 296 -0.27 22.52 -13.35
CA THR A 296 -0.76 21.48 -12.45
C THR A 296 0.33 20.46 -12.14
N HIS A 297 0.40 20.01 -10.89
CA HIS A 297 1.23 18.89 -10.46
C HIS A 297 0.66 18.28 -9.16
N ARG A 298 1.12 17.08 -8.83
CA ARG A 298 0.87 16.49 -7.51
C ARG A 298 2.02 16.86 -6.58
N SER A 299 1.72 17.48 -5.46
CA SER A 299 2.72 17.79 -4.44
C SER A 299 3.13 16.52 -3.71
N ALA A 300 4.39 16.14 -3.83
CA ALA A 300 4.94 15.00 -3.09
C ALA A 300 4.96 15.24 -1.56
N GLN A 301 5.08 16.51 -1.13
CA GLN A 301 5.08 16.88 0.28
C GLN A 301 3.70 16.80 0.91
N HIS A 302 2.65 17.14 0.12
CA HIS A 302 1.28 17.24 0.63
C HIS A 302 0.38 16.11 0.16
N GLU A 303 0.89 15.26 -0.75
CA GLU A 303 0.18 14.11 -1.31
C GLU A 303 -1.24 14.46 -1.79
N SER A 304 -1.30 15.67 -2.39
CA SER A 304 -2.52 16.28 -2.93
C SER A 304 -2.19 16.96 -4.24
N SER A 305 -3.19 17.10 -5.09
CA SER A 305 -3.06 17.79 -6.37
C SER A 305 -3.14 19.30 -6.20
N CYS A 306 -2.35 20.03 -6.98
CA CYS A 306 -2.44 21.50 -7.03
C CYS A 306 -2.18 22.04 -8.41
N GLY A 307 -2.74 23.24 -8.66
CA GLY A 307 -2.43 24.07 -9.80
C GLY A 307 -1.98 25.46 -9.34
N TYR A 308 -0.99 26.06 -10.00
CA TYR A 308 -0.52 27.39 -9.65
C TYR A 308 -0.25 28.24 -10.88
N ARG A 309 -0.36 29.57 -10.73
CA ARG A 309 0.08 30.56 -11.70
C ARG A 309 0.62 31.80 -10.98
N THR A 310 1.58 32.47 -11.62
CA THR A 310 2.09 33.77 -11.16
C THR A 310 1.31 34.86 -11.88
N GLU A 311 0.75 35.78 -11.11
CA GLU A 311 -0.02 36.93 -11.60
C GLU A 311 0.93 38.08 -12.04
N LYS A 312 0.38 39.02 -12.79
CA LYS A 312 1.16 40.17 -13.31
C LYS A 312 1.76 41.06 -12.20
N ASP A 313 1.13 41.08 -11.03
CA ASP A 313 1.58 41.84 -9.86
C ASP A 313 2.61 41.08 -9.00
N GLY A 314 3.05 39.91 -9.45
CA GLY A 314 4.01 39.06 -8.74
C GLY A 314 3.39 38.20 -7.65
N SER A 315 2.08 38.26 -7.41
CA SER A 315 1.39 37.31 -6.54
C SER A 315 1.32 35.91 -7.19
N VAL A 316 1.16 34.89 -6.38
CA VAL A 316 0.96 33.50 -6.86
C VAL A 316 -0.40 33.01 -6.40
N THR A 317 -1.22 32.63 -7.35
CA THR A 317 -2.48 31.92 -7.11
C THR A 317 -2.20 30.42 -7.10
N VAL A 318 -2.60 29.75 -6.02
CA VAL A 318 -2.49 28.28 -5.87
C VAL A 318 -3.90 27.73 -5.65
N VAL A 319 -4.23 26.70 -6.40
CA VAL A 319 -5.50 25.94 -6.23
C VAL A 319 -5.15 24.55 -5.75
N TRP A 320 -5.59 24.20 -4.55
CA TRP A 320 -5.44 22.89 -3.96
C TRP A 320 -6.72 22.06 -4.15
N TYR A 321 -6.57 20.81 -4.55
CA TYR A 321 -7.71 19.90 -4.72
C TYR A 321 -7.26 18.45 -4.50
N GLU A 322 -8.22 17.59 -4.19
CA GLU A 322 -8.03 16.16 -4.16
C GLU A 322 -8.50 15.58 -5.49
N SER A 323 -7.58 15.01 -6.26
CA SER A 323 -7.93 14.25 -7.45
C SER A 323 -8.56 12.90 -7.05
N GLU A 324 -9.20 12.23 -8.00
CA GLU A 324 -9.69 10.87 -7.78
C GLU A 324 -8.58 9.92 -7.30
N THR A 325 -7.37 10.10 -7.81
CA THR A 325 -6.19 9.31 -7.39
C THR A 325 -5.81 9.60 -5.95
N ASP A 326 -5.78 10.88 -5.53
CA ASP A 326 -5.45 11.25 -4.14
C ASP A 326 -6.47 10.66 -3.16
N ILE A 327 -7.77 10.75 -3.49
CA ILE A 327 -8.85 10.16 -2.69
C ILE A 327 -8.74 8.64 -2.64
N ALA A 328 -8.45 8.00 -3.78
CA ALA A 328 -8.30 6.55 -3.86
C ALA A 328 -7.14 6.03 -2.99
N GLU A 329 -5.97 6.68 -3.03
CA GLU A 329 -4.81 6.32 -2.21
C GLU A 329 -5.11 6.47 -0.70
N LYS A 330 -5.76 7.57 -0.30
CA LYS A 330 -6.16 7.80 1.10
C LYS A 330 -7.23 6.80 1.56
N THR A 331 -8.16 6.46 0.70
CA THR A 331 -9.18 5.42 0.95
C THR A 331 -8.52 4.04 1.08
N GLU A 332 -7.53 3.74 0.24
CA GLU A 332 -6.79 2.48 0.32
C GLU A 332 -6.06 2.33 1.65
N LEU A 333 -5.40 3.39 2.14
CA LEU A 333 -4.81 3.41 3.48
C LEU A 333 -5.86 3.11 4.56
N CYS A 334 -7.03 3.75 4.49
CA CYS A 334 -8.14 3.49 5.41
C CYS A 334 -8.59 2.02 5.36
N ARG A 335 -8.72 1.43 4.17
CA ARG A 335 -9.05 0.01 3.97
C ARG A 335 -8.03 -0.90 4.63
N LEU A 336 -6.75 -0.68 4.38
CA LEU A 336 -5.65 -1.46 4.94
C LEU A 336 -5.62 -1.39 6.48
N LEU A 337 -6.00 -0.25 7.06
CA LEU A 337 -6.12 -0.06 8.51
C LEU A 337 -7.44 -0.58 9.10
N GLY A 338 -8.31 -1.16 8.27
CA GLY A 338 -9.56 -1.78 8.71
C GLY A 338 -10.70 -0.81 8.98
N ILE A 339 -10.65 0.39 8.41
CA ILE A 339 -11.75 1.36 8.47
C ILE A 339 -12.94 0.85 7.68
N GLY A 340 -14.13 0.94 8.27
CA GLY A 340 -15.38 0.48 7.65
C GLY A 340 -15.98 1.49 6.67
N ASN A 341 -15.86 2.79 6.99
CA ASN A 341 -16.46 3.85 6.18
C ASN A 341 -15.49 5.02 5.96
N VAL A 342 -15.46 5.53 4.73
CA VAL A 342 -14.79 6.78 4.37
C VAL A 342 -15.82 7.76 3.84
N TYR A 343 -15.84 8.96 4.40
CA TYR A 343 -16.67 10.06 3.93
C TYR A 343 -15.79 11.09 3.22
N VAL A 344 -16.08 11.36 1.95
CA VAL A 344 -15.42 12.38 1.17
C VAL A 344 -16.28 13.65 1.23
N LEU A 345 -15.79 14.66 1.96
CA LEU A 345 -16.48 15.94 2.16
C LEU A 345 -16.18 16.85 0.95
N LYS A 346 -17.21 17.14 0.17
CA LYS A 346 -17.14 17.98 -1.04
C LYS A 346 -17.75 19.35 -0.83
#